data_9f01ea08c4e76716efdad870fc1dd69e
#
_entry.id   9f01ea08c4e76716efdad870fc1dd69e
#
_cell.length_a   1.000
_cell.length_b   1.000
_cell.length_c   1.000
_cell.angle_alpha   90.00
_cell.angle_beta   90.00
_cell.angle_gamma   90.00
#
_symmetry.space_group_name_H-M   'P 1'
#
loop_
_entity.id
_entity.type
_entity.pdbx_description
1 polymer ?
#
loop_
_entity_poly.entity_id
_entity_poly.type
_entity_poly.pdbx_seq_one_letter_code
_entity_poly.pdbx_strand_id
1 'polypeptide(L)'
;DFLIAVNGNRQDCEKIKQELTEFINTTLKMELSQEKTLITHSNTPARFLGYDVRVRRDQQIKPKGKFKTRSMNNKVELSIPFKDKIEKFLFSNGIVKQRSENGKLEPIHRPQLLNRTDLEIVTIYNAELRGICNYYGLASNFNKLIYFNYLMEYSCLKTLAGKHRSKVSKIRAMYKDGTGKWAIPYETKTGIKKMYFANYADCKGKKFTDIV
;
A
#
# COMPACT_ATOMS: atom_id res chain seq x y z
N ASP A 1 12.39 12.30 -11.24
CA ASP A 1 12.08 12.77 -9.88
C ASP A 1 13.32 12.62 -9.00
N PHE A 2 13.58 13.58 -8.12
CA PHE A 2 14.67 13.52 -7.14
C PHE A 2 14.22 14.10 -5.80
N LEU A 3 14.90 13.70 -4.72
CA LEU A 3 14.74 14.22 -3.37
C LEU A 3 16.11 14.55 -2.81
N ILE A 4 16.32 15.79 -2.37
CA ILE A 4 17.58 16.26 -1.82
C ILE A 4 17.38 16.58 -0.34
N ALA A 5 18.22 15.99 0.51
CA ALA A 5 18.27 16.32 1.92
C ALA A 5 19.36 17.39 2.15
N VAL A 6 18.99 18.51 2.73
CA VAL A 6 19.90 19.62 3.03
C VAL A 6 20.09 19.73 4.54
N ASN A 7 21.35 19.78 4.98
CA ASN A 7 21.71 20.11 6.36
C ASN A 7 22.04 21.59 6.45
N GLY A 8 21.03 22.42 6.61
CA GLY A 8 21.14 23.88 6.61
C GLY A 8 19.81 24.54 6.93
N ASN A 9 19.77 25.84 6.76
CA ASN A 9 18.57 26.65 6.93
C ASN A 9 17.75 26.73 5.62
N ARG A 10 16.62 27.45 5.67
CA ARG A 10 15.74 27.61 4.50
C ARG A 10 16.43 28.37 3.35
N GLN A 11 17.28 29.35 3.66
CA GLN A 11 17.99 30.13 2.65
C GLN A 11 18.99 29.25 1.88
N ASP A 12 19.65 28.30 2.55
CA ASP A 12 20.53 27.33 1.88
C ASP A 12 19.74 26.42 0.93
N CYS A 13 18.54 26.01 1.32
CA CYS A 13 17.66 25.25 0.43
C CYS A 13 17.21 26.05 -0.79
N GLU A 14 16.92 27.34 -0.63
CA GLU A 14 16.54 28.25 -1.71
C GLU A 14 17.68 28.45 -2.71
N LYS A 15 18.93 28.63 -2.23
CA LYS A 15 20.12 28.71 -3.08
C LYS A 15 20.31 27.42 -3.90
N ILE A 16 20.25 26.26 -3.24
CA ILE A 16 20.38 24.95 -3.92
C ILE A 16 19.27 24.79 -4.98
N LYS A 17 18.04 25.20 -4.68
CA LYS A 17 16.96 25.18 -5.65
C LYS A 17 17.23 26.05 -6.87
N GLN A 18 17.81 27.23 -6.68
CA GLN A 18 18.19 28.12 -7.78
C GLN A 18 19.31 27.50 -8.64
N GLU A 19 20.39 27.02 -8.00
CA GLU A 19 21.50 26.34 -8.68
C GLU A 19 21.03 25.13 -9.50
N LEU A 20 20.11 24.32 -8.94
CA LEU A 20 19.51 23.19 -9.65
C LEU A 20 18.65 23.65 -10.84
N THR A 21 17.89 24.70 -10.66
CA THR A 21 17.06 25.25 -11.76
C THR A 21 17.95 25.73 -12.91
N GLU A 22 19.03 26.44 -12.60
CA GLU A 22 19.99 26.91 -13.59
C GLU A 22 20.70 25.75 -14.28
N PHE A 23 21.19 24.75 -13.52
CA PHE A 23 21.83 23.56 -14.08
C PHE A 23 20.90 22.78 -15.02
N ILE A 24 19.66 22.57 -14.64
CA ILE A 24 18.67 21.82 -15.44
C ILE A 24 18.37 22.58 -16.74
N ASN A 25 18.23 23.91 -16.65
CA ASN A 25 17.95 24.75 -17.82
C ASN A 25 19.14 24.83 -18.77
N THR A 26 20.35 25.01 -18.25
CA THR A 26 21.56 25.23 -19.08
C THR A 26 22.13 23.93 -19.62
N THR A 27 22.25 22.89 -18.76
CA THR A 27 22.92 21.64 -19.10
C THR A 27 21.98 20.64 -19.74
N LEU A 28 20.78 20.44 -19.15
CA LEU A 28 19.84 19.46 -19.63
C LEU A 28 18.81 20.03 -20.62
N LYS A 29 18.76 21.35 -20.80
CA LYS A 29 17.79 22.09 -21.62
C LYS A 29 16.36 21.69 -21.30
N MET A 30 16.07 21.52 -20.00
CA MET A 30 14.78 21.14 -19.45
C MET A 30 14.31 22.21 -18.48
N GLU A 31 13.00 22.33 -18.29
CA GLU A 31 12.39 23.25 -17.34
C GLU A 31 12.02 22.53 -16.03
N LEU A 32 12.44 23.08 -14.89
CA LEU A 32 12.07 22.59 -13.58
C LEU A 32 10.71 23.14 -13.16
N SER A 33 9.72 22.26 -12.94
CA SER A 33 8.41 22.68 -12.45
C SER A 33 8.50 23.30 -11.06
N GLN A 34 8.28 24.60 -10.95
CA GLN A 34 8.32 25.34 -9.69
C GLN A 34 7.22 24.89 -8.71
N GLU A 35 6.04 24.56 -9.22
CA GLU A 35 4.91 24.07 -8.41
C GLU A 35 5.17 22.73 -7.76
N LYS A 36 5.96 21.86 -8.41
CA LYS A 36 6.28 20.52 -7.90
C LYS A 36 7.59 20.47 -7.11
N THR A 37 8.44 21.50 -7.25
CA THR A 37 9.74 21.57 -6.54
C THR A 37 9.57 22.33 -5.24
N LEU A 38 9.23 21.59 -4.18
CA LEU A 38 8.90 22.12 -2.87
C LEU A 38 10.08 22.03 -1.92
N ILE A 39 10.27 23.05 -1.07
CA ILE A 39 11.16 23.03 0.07
C ILE A 39 10.32 22.67 1.29
N THR A 40 10.59 21.49 1.88
CA THR A 40 9.79 20.94 2.98
C THR A 40 10.68 20.72 4.20
N HIS A 41 10.22 21.14 5.38
CA HIS A 41 10.94 20.87 6.62
C HIS A 41 10.99 19.36 6.91
N SER A 42 12.13 18.86 7.39
CA SER A 42 12.39 17.41 7.58
C SER A 42 11.38 16.67 8.49
N ASN A 43 10.67 17.39 9.36
CA ASN A 43 9.60 16.80 10.20
C ASN A 43 8.28 16.64 9.46
N THR A 44 8.07 17.41 8.38
CA THR A 44 6.85 17.33 7.55
C THR A 44 7.08 16.30 6.45
N PRO A 45 6.13 15.39 6.22
CA PRO A 45 6.29 14.41 5.15
C PRO A 45 6.38 15.06 3.77
N ALA A 46 7.46 14.77 3.04
CA ALA A 46 7.60 15.12 1.62
C ALA A 46 7.13 13.94 0.77
N ARG A 47 6.29 14.20 -0.24
CA ARG A 47 5.83 13.16 -1.15
C ARG A 47 6.89 12.85 -2.20
N PHE A 48 7.36 11.60 -2.21
CA PHE A 48 8.34 11.13 -3.18
C PHE A 48 8.06 9.70 -3.61
N LEU A 49 7.96 9.46 -4.91
CA LEU A 49 7.68 8.14 -5.50
C LEU A 49 6.53 7.40 -4.79
N GLY A 50 5.43 8.11 -4.50
CA GLY A 50 4.26 7.51 -3.85
C GLY A 50 4.39 7.24 -2.36
N TYR A 51 5.55 7.47 -1.75
CA TYR A 51 5.76 7.44 -0.30
C TYR A 51 5.70 8.83 0.32
N ASP A 52 5.38 8.89 1.60
CA ASP A 52 5.66 10.02 2.45
C ASP A 52 7.02 9.82 3.11
N VAL A 53 7.98 10.70 2.83
CA VAL A 53 9.36 10.66 3.34
C VAL A 53 9.54 11.73 4.38
N ARG A 54 10.04 11.37 5.55
CA ARG A 54 10.37 12.32 6.63
C ARG A 54 11.54 11.82 7.46
N VAL A 55 12.15 12.72 8.23
CA VAL A 55 13.12 12.35 9.27
C VAL A 55 12.35 12.07 10.55
N ARG A 56 12.52 10.87 11.09
CA ARG A 56 11.87 10.47 12.34
C ARG A 56 12.46 11.21 13.52
N ARG A 57 11.61 11.90 14.29
CA ARG A 57 11.95 12.57 15.55
C ARG A 57 10.89 12.22 16.59
N ASP A 58 10.96 10.98 17.10
CA ASP A 58 10.05 10.48 18.11
C ASP A 58 10.84 10.29 19.43
N GLN A 59 10.55 11.13 20.41
CA GLN A 59 11.20 11.06 21.72
C GLN A 59 10.47 10.13 22.70
N GLN A 60 9.39 9.47 22.27
CA GLN A 60 8.62 8.61 23.14
C GLN A 60 9.41 7.37 23.55
N ILE A 61 9.37 7.06 24.82
CA ILE A 61 9.86 5.80 25.37
C ILE A 61 8.78 4.75 25.18
N LYS A 62 9.10 3.69 24.42
CA LYS A 62 8.15 2.60 24.17
C LYS A 62 8.47 1.40 25.06
N PRO A 63 7.47 0.79 25.72
CA PRO A 63 7.68 -0.45 26.45
C PRO A 63 7.98 -1.59 25.46
N LYS A 64 8.99 -2.40 25.78
CA LYS A 64 9.33 -3.62 25.04
C LYS A 64 9.51 -4.76 26.07
N GLY A 65 8.41 -5.43 26.40
CA GLY A 65 8.38 -6.41 27.48
C GLY A 65 8.71 -5.75 28.83
N LYS A 66 9.71 -6.26 29.55
CA LYS A 66 10.18 -5.71 30.83
C LYS A 66 11.08 -4.43 30.67
N PHE A 67 11.46 -4.09 29.47
CA PHE A 67 12.40 -2.99 29.21
C PHE A 67 11.69 -1.80 28.56
N LYS A 68 12.24 -0.61 28.79
CA LYS A 68 11.84 0.61 28.09
C LYS A 68 12.87 0.91 27.00
N THR A 69 12.44 1.09 25.76
CA THR A 69 13.32 1.40 24.63
C THR A 69 12.99 2.76 24.05
N ARG A 70 14.00 3.54 23.70
CA ARG A 70 13.83 4.77 22.93
C ARG A 70 13.68 4.42 21.44
N SER A 71 12.85 5.17 20.74
CA SER A 71 12.80 5.10 19.28
C SER A 71 14.10 5.62 18.69
N MET A 72 14.57 4.99 17.60
CA MET A 72 15.72 5.52 16.86
C MET A 72 15.30 6.81 16.14
N ASN A 73 15.94 7.91 16.49
CA ASN A 73 15.75 9.22 15.90
C ASN A 73 16.73 9.47 14.75
N ASN A 74 16.47 10.52 13.97
CA ASN A 74 17.30 10.98 12.85
C ASN A 74 17.47 9.96 11.71
N LYS A 75 16.59 8.97 11.62
CA LYS A 75 16.50 8.08 10.46
C LYS A 75 15.44 8.56 9.49
N VAL A 76 15.72 8.41 8.22
CA VAL A 76 14.73 8.60 7.16
C VAL A 76 13.66 7.52 7.31
N GLU A 77 12.41 7.93 7.34
CA GLU A 77 11.24 7.07 7.46
C GLU A 77 10.39 7.20 6.19
N LEU A 78 10.14 6.06 5.56
CA LEU A 78 9.18 5.94 4.46
C LEU A 78 7.84 5.50 5.03
N SER A 79 6.75 6.15 4.67
CA SER A 79 5.42 5.75 5.10
C SER A 79 4.41 5.76 3.96
N ILE A 80 3.38 4.92 4.10
CA ILE A 80 2.28 4.82 3.14
C ILE A 80 1.35 6.01 3.35
N PRO A 81 1.08 6.84 2.36
CA PRO A 81 0.02 7.84 2.40
C PRO A 81 -1.34 7.17 2.18
N PHE A 82 -1.84 6.48 3.21
CA PHE A 82 -2.97 5.56 3.10
C PHE A 82 -4.20 6.21 2.47
N LYS A 83 -4.59 7.39 2.95
CA LYS A 83 -5.76 8.12 2.46
C LYS A 83 -5.63 8.51 0.98
N ASP A 84 -4.46 9.04 0.60
CA ASP A 84 -4.27 9.59 -0.75
C ASP A 84 -3.99 8.53 -1.82
N LYS A 85 -3.45 7.37 -1.43
CA LYS A 85 -3.08 6.31 -2.37
C LYS A 85 -3.95 5.08 -2.23
N ILE A 86 -4.05 4.51 -1.02
CA ILE A 86 -4.75 3.24 -0.81
C ILE A 86 -6.26 3.43 -0.88
N GLU A 87 -6.81 4.43 -0.19
CA GLU A 87 -8.25 4.70 -0.27
C GLU A 87 -8.68 5.09 -1.67
N LYS A 88 -7.91 5.97 -2.34
CA LYS A 88 -8.20 6.33 -3.74
C LYS A 88 -8.19 5.11 -4.67
N PHE A 89 -7.21 4.20 -4.50
CA PHE A 89 -7.16 2.95 -5.24
C PHE A 89 -8.41 2.10 -4.99
N LEU A 90 -8.82 1.94 -3.74
CA LEU A 90 -10.00 1.16 -3.37
C LEU A 90 -11.29 1.73 -3.97
N PHE A 91 -11.46 3.04 -3.97
CA PHE A 91 -12.61 3.71 -4.57
C PHE A 91 -12.59 3.63 -6.10
N SER A 92 -11.48 3.92 -6.74
CA SER A 92 -11.37 3.92 -8.21
C SER A 92 -11.59 2.54 -8.82
N ASN A 93 -11.25 1.47 -8.08
CA ASN A 93 -11.49 0.10 -8.51
C ASN A 93 -12.85 -0.48 -8.07
N GLY A 94 -13.70 0.31 -7.43
CA GLY A 94 -15.01 -0.11 -6.96
C GLY A 94 -14.96 -1.24 -5.92
N ILE A 95 -13.93 -1.23 -5.07
CA ILE A 95 -13.72 -2.25 -4.02
C ILE A 95 -14.49 -1.88 -2.75
N VAL A 96 -14.60 -0.57 -2.49
CA VAL A 96 -15.27 -0.05 -1.30
C VAL A 96 -16.23 1.08 -1.64
N LYS A 97 -17.19 1.30 -0.74
CA LYS A 97 -17.97 2.54 -0.63
C LYS A 97 -17.78 3.14 0.76
N GLN A 98 -18.04 4.44 0.88
CA GLN A 98 -18.07 5.10 2.18
C GLN A 98 -19.45 4.88 2.83
N ARG A 99 -19.46 4.44 4.07
CA ARG A 99 -20.70 4.36 4.85
C ARG A 99 -21.08 5.75 5.33
N SER A 100 -22.29 6.19 5.01
CA SER A 100 -22.77 7.56 5.25
C SER A 100 -22.74 7.97 6.72
N GLU A 101 -22.96 7.03 7.66
CA GLU A 101 -23.09 7.32 9.08
C GLU A 101 -21.76 7.55 9.81
N ASN A 102 -20.67 6.89 9.42
CA ASN A 102 -19.42 6.85 10.20
C ASN A 102 -18.17 7.16 9.40
N GLY A 103 -18.28 7.47 8.12
CA GLY A 103 -17.12 7.64 7.23
C GLY A 103 -16.25 6.39 7.05
N LYS A 104 -16.67 5.22 7.59
CA LYS A 104 -15.93 3.96 7.46
C LYS A 104 -16.05 3.38 6.07
N LEU A 105 -14.97 2.78 5.60
CA LEU A 105 -14.97 2.06 4.32
C LEU A 105 -15.70 0.73 4.47
N GLU A 106 -16.65 0.49 3.60
CA GLU A 106 -17.37 -0.77 3.50
C GLU A 106 -17.00 -1.49 2.19
N PRO A 107 -16.51 -2.74 2.24
CA PRO A 107 -16.22 -3.49 1.03
C PRO A 107 -17.51 -3.81 0.27
N ILE A 108 -17.50 -3.67 -1.06
CA ILE A 108 -18.59 -3.98 -1.97
C ILE A 108 -18.17 -5.01 -3.01
N HIS A 109 -19.11 -5.64 -3.67
CA HIS A 109 -18.82 -6.51 -4.82
C HIS A 109 -18.42 -5.66 -6.04
N ARG A 110 -17.62 -6.25 -6.93
CA ARG A 110 -17.21 -5.61 -8.19
C ARG A 110 -18.05 -6.18 -9.34
N PRO A 111 -19.07 -5.44 -9.82
CA PRO A 111 -19.98 -5.94 -10.86
C PRO A 111 -19.28 -6.36 -12.15
N GLN A 112 -18.21 -5.62 -12.52
CA GLN A 112 -17.45 -5.88 -13.75
C GLN A 112 -16.73 -7.24 -13.75
N LEU A 113 -16.58 -7.89 -12.59
CA LEU A 113 -15.93 -9.21 -12.48
C LEU A 113 -16.92 -10.38 -12.44
N LEU A 114 -18.23 -10.15 -12.36
CA LEU A 114 -19.23 -11.22 -12.19
C LEU A 114 -19.22 -12.25 -13.33
N ASN A 115 -18.87 -11.82 -14.55
CA ASN A 115 -18.80 -12.70 -15.73
C ASN A 115 -17.48 -13.48 -15.86
N ARG A 116 -16.51 -13.25 -14.95
CA ARG A 116 -15.26 -13.97 -14.93
C ARG A 116 -15.39 -15.29 -14.19
N THR A 117 -14.46 -16.23 -14.41
CA THR A 117 -14.37 -17.45 -13.61
C THR A 117 -13.96 -17.11 -12.17
N ASP A 118 -14.27 -17.99 -11.21
CA ASP A 118 -13.90 -17.78 -9.80
C ASP A 118 -12.38 -17.67 -9.63
N LEU A 119 -11.64 -18.48 -10.40
CA LEU A 119 -10.18 -18.45 -10.45
C LEU A 119 -9.67 -17.08 -10.93
N GLU A 120 -10.22 -16.55 -12.02
CA GLU A 120 -9.83 -15.22 -12.54
C GLU A 120 -10.14 -14.11 -11.53
N ILE A 121 -11.30 -14.16 -10.88
CA ILE A 121 -11.69 -13.19 -9.85
C ILE A 121 -10.61 -13.16 -8.75
N VAL A 122 -10.28 -14.31 -8.16
CA VAL A 122 -9.28 -14.39 -7.09
C VAL A 122 -7.89 -13.99 -7.59
N THR A 123 -7.53 -14.35 -8.81
CA THR A 123 -6.24 -13.98 -9.42
C THR A 123 -6.09 -12.47 -9.56
N ILE A 124 -7.14 -11.76 -10.01
CA ILE A 124 -7.14 -10.29 -10.14
C ILE A 124 -6.95 -9.65 -8.76
N TYR A 125 -7.74 -10.03 -7.77
CA TYR A 125 -7.59 -9.50 -6.41
C TYR A 125 -6.22 -9.78 -5.81
N ASN A 126 -5.68 -10.98 -6.02
CA ASN A 126 -4.34 -11.36 -5.56
C ASN A 126 -3.23 -10.53 -6.22
N ALA A 127 -3.35 -10.26 -7.53
CA ALA A 127 -2.39 -9.44 -8.27
C ALA A 127 -2.39 -7.99 -7.74
N GLU A 128 -3.57 -7.40 -7.56
CA GLU A 128 -3.75 -6.06 -7.02
C GLU A 128 -3.21 -5.96 -5.58
N LEU A 129 -3.55 -6.93 -4.72
CA LEU A 129 -3.08 -6.98 -3.33
C LEU A 129 -1.56 -7.08 -3.25
N ARG A 130 -0.96 -8.04 -3.98
CA ARG A 130 0.49 -8.24 -4.00
C ARG A 130 1.21 -7.05 -4.59
N GLY A 131 0.67 -6.42 -5.63
CA GLY A 131 1.24 -5.21 -6.23
C GLY A 131 1.39 -4.09 -5.22
N ILE A 132 0.34 -3.76 -4.48
CA ILE A 132 0.35 -2.75 -3.42
C ILE A 132 1.28 -3.16 -2.27
N CYS A 133 1.19 -4.40 -1.78
CA CYS A 133 2.03 -4.87 -0.68
C CYS A 133 3.53 -4.88 -1.04
N ASN A 134 3.88 -5.33 -2.26
CA ASN A 134 5.27 -5.33 -2.73
C ASN A 134 5.80 -3.91 -2.91
N TYR A 135 4.99 -3.01 -3.49
CA TYR A 135 5.37 -1.62 -3.67
C TYR A 135 5.68 -0.94 -2.35
N TYR A 136 4.83 -1.12 -1.34
CA TYR A 136 4.99 -0.51 -0.01
C TYR A 136 5.76 -1.38 1.00
N GLY A 137 6.48 -2.39 0.54
CA GLY A 137 7.21 -3.32 1.42
C GLY A 137 8.26 -2.68 2.34
N LEU A 138 8.77 -1.49 1.98
CA LEU A 138 9.74 -0.72 2.77
C LEU A 138 9.10 0.27 3.76
N ALA A 139 7.78 0.40 3.76
CA ALA A 139 7.10 1.38 4.60
C ALA A 139 7.16 1.00 6.09
N SER A 140 7.49 1.95 6.94
CA SER A 140 7.49 1.79 8.40
C SER A 140 6.10 1.47 8.98
N ASN A 141 5.06 1.98 8.33
CA ASN A 141 3.67 1.76 8.69
C ASN A 141 2.98 0.65 7.86
N PHE A 142 3.76 -0.33 7.36
CA PHE A 142 3.27 -1.46 6.56
C PHE A 142 2.06 -2.19 7.19
N ASN A 143 1.99 -2.21 8.51
CA ASN A 143 0.86 -2.81 9.24
C ASN A 143 -0.51 -2.19 8.90
N LYS A 144 -0.57 -0.97 8.35
CA LYS A 144 -1.83 -0.39 7.86
C LYS A 144 -2.43 -1.20 6.70
N LEU A 145 -1.62 -2.00 5.99
CA LEU A 145 -2.08 -2.89 4.93
C LEU A 145 -2.88 -4.10 5.45
N ILE A 146 -2.92 -4.36 6.76
CA ILE A 146 -3.86 -5.32 7.36
C ILE A 146 -5.30 -4.94 7.01
N TYR A 147 -5.63 -3.67 7.19
CA TYR A 147 -6.97 -3.17 6.88
C TYR A 147 -7.27 -3.20 5.38
N PHE A 148 -6.29 -2.87 4.55
CA PHE A 148 -6.39 -3.01 3.10
C PHE A 148 -6.65 -4.46 2.69
N ASN A 149 -5.88 -5.42 3.23
CA ASN A 149 -6.08 -6.86 2.98
C ASN A 149 -7.49 -7.30 3.35
N TYR A 150 -8.00 -6.87 4.51
CA TYR A 150 -9.37 -7.17 4.95
C TYR A 150 -10.41 -6.66 3.93
N LEU A 151 -10.30 -5.41 3.48
CA LEU A 151 -11.22 -4.83 2.51
C LEU A 151 -11.18 -5.57 1.17
N MET A 152 -10.00 -5.93 0.68
CA MET A 152 -9.79 -6.70 -0.54
C MET A 152 -10.42 -8.09 -0.44
N GLU A 153 -10.17 -8.82 0.65
CA GLU A 153 -10.71 -10.16 0.88
C GLU A 153 -12.24 -10.15 0.92
N TYR A 154 -12.83 -9.24 1.70
CA TYR A 154 -14.28 -9.17 1.81
C TYR A 154 -14.95 -8.69 0.52
N SER A 155 -14.35 -7.80 -0.24
CA SER A 155 -14.83 -7.40 -1.57
C SER A 155 -14.79 -8.59 -2.54
N CYS A 156 -13.71 -9.38 -2.53
CA CYS A 156 -13.60 -10.61 -3.32
C CYS A 156 -14.71 -11.61 -2.96
N LEU A 157 -14.88 -11.90 -1.68
CA LEU A 157 -15.93 -12.80 -1.21
C LEU A 157 -17.36 -12.29 -1.55
N LYS A 158 -17.61 -10.98 -1.46
CA LYS A 158 -18.88 -10.36 -1.90
C LYS A 158 -19.07 -10.48 -3.41
N THR A 159 -18.00 -10.38 -4.22
CA THR A 159 -18.06 -10.56 -5.67
C THR A 159 -18.42 -12.00 -6.03
N LEU A 160 -17.77 -12.99 -5.40
CA LEU A 160 -18.12 -14.41 -5.56
C LEU A 160 -19.55 -14.70 -5.08
N ALA A 161 -19.95 -14.12 -3.95
CA ALA A 161 -21.33 -14.27 -3.44
C ALA A 161 -22.37 -13.69 -4.39
N GLY A 162 -22.10 -12.54 -5.00
CA GLY A 162 -22.95 -11.95 -6.02
C GLY A 162 -23.07 -12.83 -7.26
N LYS A 163 -21.95 -13.36 -7.75
CA LYS A 163 -21.92 -14.29 -8.90
C LYS A 163 -22.71 -15.56 -8.64
N HIS A 164 -22.54 -16.19 -7.49
CA HIS A 164 -23.23 -17.43 -7.12
C HIS A 164 -24.60 -17.22 -6.46
N ARG A 165 -25.12 -16.00 -6.45
CA ARG A 165 -26.39 -15.63 -5.80
C ARG A 165 -26.52 -16.21 -4.39
N SER A 166 -25.44 -16.10 -3.61
CA SER A 166 -25.27 -16.73 -2.30
C SER A 166 -24.83 -15.74 -1.22
N LYS A 167 -24.76 -16.19 0.03
CA LYS A 167 -24.20 -15.39 1.14
C LYS A 167 -22.69 -15.57 1.24
N VAL A 168 -21.97 -14.53 1.68
CA VAL A 168 -20.51 -14.55 1.89
C VAL A 168 -20.08 -15.72 2.78
N SER A 169 -20.84 -16.01 3.84
CA SER A 169 -20.58 -17.14 4.76
C SER A 169 -20.61 -18.49 4.05
N LYS A 170 -21.57 -18.68 3.15
CA LYS A 170 -21.68 -19.92 2.35
C LYS A 170 -20.53 -20.07 1.37
N ILE A 171 -20.14 -18.99 0.67
CA ILE A 171 -18.99 -18.99 -0.24
C ILE A 171 -17.70 -19.32 0.54
N ARG A 172 -17.48 -18.69 1.69
CA ARG A 172 -16.33 -18.98 2.51
C ARG A 172 -16.29 -20.43 3.00
N ALA A 173 -17.43 -21.00 3.36
CA ALA A 173 -17.54 -22.40 3.77
C ALA A 173 -17.28 -23.35 2.60
N MET A 174 -17.81 -23.05 1.40
CA MET A 174 -17.66 -23.86 0.18
C MET A 174 -16.19 -23.99 -0.25
N TYR A 175 -15.43 -22.91 -0.12
CA TYR A 175 -14.02 -22.87 -0.51
C TYR A 175 -13.02 -23.05 0.66
N LYS A 176 -13.52 -23.33 1.88
CA LYS A 176 -12.67 -23.58 3.05
C LYS A 176 -11.90 -24.89 2.87
N ASP A 177 -10.59 -24.82 3.10
CA ASP A 177 -9.77 -26.02 3.13
C ASP A 177 -9.60 -26.57 4.57
N GLY A 178 -8.90 -27.70 4.71
CA GLY A 178 -8.65 -28.34 6.01
C GLY A 178 -7.77 -27.49 6.96
N THR A 179 -7.11 -26.46 6.47
CA THR A 179 -6.26 -25.55 7.27
C THR A 179 -7.03 -24.32 7.80
N GLY A 180 -8.30 -24.20 7.46
CA GLY A 180 -9.14 -23.04 7.82
C GLY A 180 -9.01 -21.84 6.89
N LYS A 181 -8.11 -21.88 5.91
CA LYS A 181 -8.03 -20.92 4.80
C LYS A 181 -9.06 -21.28 3.73
N TRP A 182 -9.34 -20.34 2.84
CA TRP A 182 -10.18 -20.60 1.69
C TRP A 182 -9.39 -20.46 0.38
N ALA A 183 -9.69 -21.30 -0.59
CA ALA A 183 -8.99 -21.36 -1.87
C ALA A 183 -9.92 -21.87 -2.97
N ILE A 184 -9.73 -21.39 -4.18
CA ILE A 184 -10.41 -21.87 -5.38
C ILE A 184 -9.65 -23.07 -5.94
N PRO A 185 -10.25 -24.26 -6.03
CA PRO A 185 -9.65 -25.39 -6.74
C PRO A 185 -9.68 -25.16 -8.24
N TYR A 186 -8.64 -25.54 -8.95
CA TYR A 186 -8.57 -25.50 -10.41
C TYR A 186 -7.77 -26.66 -10.96
N GLU A 187 -8.15 -27.12 -12.12
CA GLU A 187 -7.48 -28.23 -12.82
C GLU A 187 -6.25 -27.75 -13.57
N THR A 188 -5.21 -28.57 -13.54
CA THR A 188 -4.00 -28.40 -14.32
C THR A 188 -3.61 -29.73 -14.94
N LYS A 189 -2.71 -29.72 -15.92
CA LYS A 189 -2.17 -30.97 -16.55
C LYS A 189 -1.57 -31.95 -15.52
N THR A 190 -1.16 -31.45 -14.35
CA THR A 190 -0.54 -32.21 -13.27
C THR A 190 -1.50 -32.53 -12.11
N GLY A 191 -2.81 -32.27 -12.27
CA GLY A 191 -3.84 -32.52 -11.25
C GLY A 191 -4.48 -31.23 -10.72
N ILE A 192 -5.28 -31.38 -9.66
CA ILE A 192 -6.03 -30.29 -9.04
C ILE A 192 -5.09 -29.46 -8.14
N LYS A 193 -5.00 -28.16 -8.41
CA LYS A 193 -4.30 -27.17 -7.58
C LYS A 193 -5.29 -26.24 -6.89
N LYS A 194 -4.81 -25.51 -5.87
CA LYS A 194 -5.61 -24.55 -5.10
C LYS A 194 -5.02 -23.15 -5.21
N MET A 195 -5.86 -22.17 -5.58
CA MET A 195 -5.52 -20.76 -5.58
C MET A 195 -6.02 -20.13 -4.27
N TYR A 196 -5.09 -19.87 -3.35
CA TYR A 196 -5.40 -19.18 -2.10
C TYR A 196 -5.53 -17.68 -2.30
N PHE A 197 -6.38 -17.05 -1.50
CA PHE A 197 -6.37 -15.60 -1.41
C PHE A 197 -5.05 -15.14 -0.78
N ALA A 198 -4.40 -14.16 -1.39
CA ALA A 198 -3.11 -13.66 -0.93
C ALA A 198 -3.22 -12.98 0.43
N ASN A 199 -2.15 -13.03 1.21
CA ASN A 199 -2.07 -12.35 2.49
C ASN A 199 -0.98 -11.26 2.44
N TYR A 200 -1.27 -10.09 3.01
CA TYR A 200 -0.28 -9.01 3.15
C TYR A 200 0.99 -9.48 3.89
N ALA A 201 0.85 -10.44 4.81
CA ALA A 201 1.96 -10.98 5.58
C ALA A 201 2.98 -11.73 4.70
N ASP A 202 2.54 -12.30 3.56
CA ASP A 202 3.43 -12.98 2.61
C ASP A 202 4.38 -12.00 1.90
N CYS A 203 4.05 -10.70 1.94
CA CYS A 203 4.86 -9.62 1.38
C CYS A 203 5.64 -8.84 2.45
N LYS A 204 5.46 -9.19 3.75
CA LYS A 204 6.11 -8.52 4.86
C LYS A 204 7.56 -8.98 5.00
N GLY A 205 8.48 -8.06 5.11
CA GLY A 205 9.86 -8.37 5.51
C GLY A 205 10.92 -8.16 4.44
N LYS A 206 10.61 -7.48 3.36
CA LYS A 206 11.66 -6.95 2.49
C LYS A 206 12.50 -5.96 3.30
N LYS A 207 13.69 -6.37 3.71
CA LYS A 207 14.67 -5.49 4.35
C LYS A 207 15.38 -4.69 3.27
N PHE A 208 15.88 -3.51 3.63
CA PHE A 208 16.67 -2.66 2.73
C PHE A 208 17.90 -3.40 2.16
N THR A 209 18.39 -4.41 2.88
CA THR A 209 19.49 -5.29 2.47
C THR A 209 19.14 -6.25 1.33
N ASP A 210 17.86 -6.42 1.00
CA ASP A 210 17.42 -7.33 -0.06
C ASP A 210 17.34 -6.64 -1.44
N ILE A 211 17.80 -5.37 -1.54
CA ILE A 211 17.68 -4.51 -2.73
C ILE A 211 19.06 -4.20 -3.37
N VAL A 212 20.14 -4.71 -2.79
CA VAL A 212 21.51 -4.53 -3.35
C VAL A 212 21.91 -5.76 -4.15
#